data_7e1a28eebe2616f169e7e4f2e0528243
#
_entry.id   7e1a28eebe2616f169e7e4f2e0528243
#
_cell.length_a   1.000
_cell.length_b   1.000
_cell.length_c   1.000
_cell.angle_alpha   90.00
_cell.angle_beta   90.00
_cell.angle_gamma   90.00
#
_symmetry.space_group_name_H-M   'P 1'
#
loop_
_entity.id
_entity.type
_entity.pdbx_description
1 polymer ?
#
loop_
_entity_poly.entity_id
_entity_poly.type
_entity_poly.pdbx_seq_one_letter_code
_entity_poly.pdbx_strand_id
1 'polypeptide(L)'
;MPGPAAWTFAVVLFLWTPPHFWSLATYYRQDYADAGVPMLPVVHGDRVAAYAIFAHTLPLVGLSLLPVVWGAGPIYLSCAALGGAFFIWRAWLLTRSQTQRNAIRSFLASLAQLSLLLVGTIVEGAVRGSLVQF
;
A
#
# COMPACT_ATOMS: atom_id res chain seq x y z
N MET A 1 21.60 -3.04 -15.03
CA MET A 1 20.19 -2.70 -15.31
C MET A 1 19.27 -3.41 -14.34
N PRO A 2 18.32 -2.71 -13.73
CA PRO A 2 17.33 -3.38 -12.91
C PRO A 2 16.46 -4.29 -13.77
N GLY A 3 16.08 -5.44 -13.19
CA GLY A 3 15.19 -6.39 -13.87
C GLY A 3 13.72 -6.00 -13.73
N PRO A 4 12.82 -6.81 -14.32
CA PRO A 4 11.38 -6.54 -14.26
C PRO A 4 10.84 -6.44 -12.83
N ALA A 5 11.38 -7.23 -11.90
CA ALA A 5 10.97 -7.18 -10.50
C ALA A 5 11.28 -5.83 -9.88
N ALA A 6 12.46 -5.26 -10.16
CA ALA A 6 12.82 -3.95 -9.64
C ALA A 6 11.92 -2.84 -10.17
N TRP A 7 11.61 -2.85 -11.44
CA TRP A 7 10.67 -1.88 -12.04
C TRP A 7 9.27 -2.05 -11.46
N THR A 8 8.82 -3.30 -11.24
CA THR A 8 7.53 -3.56 -10.62
C THR A 8 7.47 -2.99 -9.21
N PHE A 9 8.51 -3.20 -8.41
CA PHE A 9 8.56 -2.64 -7.06
C PHE A 9 8.59 -1.12 -7.07
N ALA A 10 9.27 -0.51 -8.04
CA ALA A 10 9.27 0.95 -8.18
C ALA A 10 7.86 1.48 -8.45
N VAL A 11 7.11 0.84 -9.34
CA VAL A 11 5.73 1.22 -9.63
C VAL A 11 4.82 0.94 -8.43
N VAL A 12 5.03 -0.17 -7.74
CA VAL A 12 4.28 -0.50 -6.51
C VAL A 12 4.48 0.60 -5.46
N LEU A 13 5.71 1.04 -5.22
CA LEU A 13 5.98 2.11 -4.28
C LEU A 13 5.35 3.43 -4.72
N PHE A 14 5.38 3.71 -6.01
CA PHE A 14 4.75 4.91 -6.56
C PHE A 14 3.23 4.89 -6.30
N LEU A 15 2.58 3.75 -6.55
CA LEU A 15 1.14 3.60 -6.31
C LEU A 15 0.79 3.52 -4.83
N TRP A 16 1.70 3.04 -4.00
CA TRP A 16 1.53 2.92 -2.55
C TRP A 16 1.55 4.28 -1.86
N THR A 17 2.37 5.20 -2.34
CA THR A 17 2.60 6.49 -1.69
C THR A 17 1.31 7.31 -1.53
N PRO A 18 0.47 7.53 -2.59
CA PRO A 18 -0.74 8.32 -2.41
C PRO A 18 -1.72 7.74 -1.36
N PRO A 19 -2.12 6.46 -1.41
CA PRO A 19 -3.06 5.96 -0.41
C PRO A 19 -2.48 5.96 1.00
N HIS A 20 -1.17 5.76 1.16
CA HIS A 20 -0.50 5.84 2.44
C HIS A 20 -0.62 7.25 3.02
N PHE A 21 -0.22 8.26 2.25
CA PHE A 21 -0.28 9.64 2.71
C PHE A 21 -1.71 10.16 2.85
N TRP A 22 -2.62 9.75 1.98
CA TRP A 22 -4.02 10.18 2.07
C TRP A 22 -4.71 9.59 3.30
N SER A 23 -4.36 8.34 3.69
CA SER A 23 -4.87 7.75 4.93
C SER A 23 -4.41 8.56 6.15
N LEU A 24 -3.15 8.94 6.18
CA LEU A 24 -2.60 9.77 7.25
C LEU A 24 -3.23 11.17 7.22
N ALA A 25 -3.39 11.76 6.03
CA ALA A 25 -3.99 13.07 5.86
C ALA A 25 -5.46 13.08 6.29
N THR A 26 -6.19 11.99 6.09
CA THR A 26 -7.57 11.88 6.57
C THR A 26 -7.61 11.88 8.09
N TYR A 27 -6.69 11.16 8.74
CA TYR A 27 -6.59 11.13 10.18
C TYR A 27 -6.27 12.51 10.76
N TYR A 28 -5.33 13.24 10.12
CA TYR A 28 -4.89 14.58 10.55
C TYR A 28 -5.51 15.70 9.71
N ARG A 29 -6.68 15.49 9.14
CA ARG A 29 -7.30 16.44 8.20
C ARG A 29 -7.35 17.87 8.76
N GLN A 30 -7.76 18.01 10.02
CA GLN A 30 -7.87 19.34 10.63
C GLN A 30 -6.52 20.01 10.78
N ASP A 31 -5.48 19.24 11.16
CA ASP A 31 -4.13 19.78 11.31
C ASP A 31 -3.57 20.27 9.96
N TYR A 32 -3.81 19.50 8.88
CA TYR A 32 -3.39 19.93 7.54
C TYR A 32 -4.18 21.13 7.06
N ALA A 33 -5.47 21.20 7.35
CA ALA A 33 -6.31 22.35 7.00
C ALA A 33 -5.84 23.60 7.73
N ASP A 34 -5.57 23.51 9.01
CA ASP A 34 -5.09 24.62 9.83
C ASP A 34 -3.72 25.14 9.37
N ALA A 35 -2.86 24.22 8.89
CA ALA A 35 -1.55 24.57 8.35
C ALA A 35 -1.58 25.06 6.91
N GLY A 36 -2.74 25.03 6.25
CA GLY A 36 -2.89 25.45 4.86
C GLY A 36 -2.31 24.46 3.85
N VAL A 37 -2.10 23.19 4.23
CA VAL A 37 -1.58 22.17 3.33
C VAL A 37 -2.73 21.54 2.54
N PRO A 38 -2.71 21.59 1.19
CA PRO A 38 -3.84 21.14 0.37
C PRO A 38 -3.79 19.63 0.10
N MET A 39 -3.87 18.81 1.15
CA MET A 39 -3.98 17.37 1.00
C MET A 39 -5.37 16.99 0.46
N LEU A 40 -5.46 15.82 -0.21
CA LEU A 40 -6.71 15.41 -0.87
C LEU A 40 -7.94 15.47 0.05
N PRO A 41 -7.91 14.93 1.30
CA PRO A 41 -9.10 15.05 2.15
C PRO A 41 -9.45 16.49 2.54
N VAL A 42 -8.45 17.37 2.61
CA VAL A 42 -8.68 18.80 2.92
C VAL A 42 -9.39 19.49 1.77
N VAL A 43 -8.96 19.22 0.53
CA VAL A 43 -9.44 19.91 -0.67
C VAL A 43 -10.78 19.33 -1.15
N HIS A 44 -10.89 18.01 -1.17
CA HIS A 44 -12.03 17.30 -1.77
C HIS A 44 -12.89 16.53 -0.77
N GLY A 45 -12.54 16.52 0.51
CA GLY A 45 -13.29 15.84 1.55
C GLY A 45 -12.87 14.39 1.77
N ASP A 46 -13.27 13.85 2.91
CA ASP A 46 -12.86 12.52 3.36
C ASP A 46 -13.40 11.39 2.48
N ARG A 47 -14.61 11.57 1.93
CA ARG A 47 -15.25 10.55 1.10
C ARG A 47 -14.49 10.36 -0.21
N VAL A 48 -14.14 11.46 -0.89
CA VAL A 48 -13.35 11.40 -2.13
C VAL A 48 -11.99 10.79 -1.85
N ALA A 49 -11.36 11.19 -0.74
CA ALA A 49 -10.07 10.62 -0.34
C ALA A 49 -10.17 9.12 -0.11
N ALA A 50 -11.22 8.65 0.58
CA ALA A 50 -11.41 7.22 0.84
C ALA A 50 -11.56 6.42 -0.44
N TYR A 51 -12.35 6.90 -1.39
CA TYR A 51 -12.50 6.22 -2.68
C TYR A 51 -11.21 6.24 -3.50
N ALA A 52 -10.46 7.34 -3.45
CA ALA A 52 -9.16 7.44 -4.13
C ALA A 52 -8.16 6.45 -3.52
N ILE A 53 -8.12 6.32 -2.21
CA ILE A 53 -7.29 5.34 -1.50
C ILE A 53 -7.64 3.93 -1.97
N PHE A 54 -8.91 3.59 -1.97
CA PHE A 54 -9.36 2.27 -2.39
C PHE A 54 -9.02 2.00 -3.85
N ALA A 55 -9.25 2.96 -4.73
CA ALA A 55 -8.98 2.85 -6.15
C ALA A 55 -7.48 2.63 -6.43
N HIS A 56 -6.59 3.24 -5.64
CA HIS A 56 -5.14 3.03 -5.77
C HIS A 56 -4.71 1.70 -5.17
N THR A 57 -5.39 1.24 -4.11
CA THR A 57 -5.05 -0.01 -3.43
C THR A 57 -5.23 -1.22 -4.34
N LEU A 58 -6.25 -1.23 -5.18
CA LEU A 58 -6.52 -2.37 -6.06
C LEU A 58 -5.39 -2.64 -7.06
N PRO A 59 -4.94 -1.67 -7.89
CA PRO A 59 -3.80 -1.90 -8.78
C PRO A 59 -2.49 -2.11 -8.02
N LEU A 60 -2.32 -1.45 -6.88
CA LEU A 60 -1.16 -1.63 -6.02
C LEU A 60 -1.00 -3.10 -5.62
N VAL A 61 -2.06 -3.71 -5.12
CA VAL A 61 -2.05 -5.11 -4.69
C VAL A 61 -1.87 -6.04 -5.87
N GLY A 62 -2.56 -5.77 -6.98
CA GLY A 62 -2.39 -6.56 -8.21
C GLY A 62 -0.95 -6.58 -8.69
N LEU A 63 -0.31 -5.40 -8.76
CA LEU A 63 1.08 -5.30 -9.18
C LEU A 63 2.04 -5.93 -8.17
N SER A 64 1.71 -5.89 -6.87
CA SER A 64 2.56 -6.52 -5.85
C SER A 64 2.61 -8.05 -5.99
N LEU A 65 1.62 -8.66 -6.64
CA LEU A 65 1.60 -10.09 -6.92
C LEU A 65 2.33 -10.45 -8.22
N LEU A 66 2.62 -9.47 -9.06
CA LEU A 66 3.22 -9.69 -10.38
C LEU A 66 4.60 -10.36 -10.33
N PRO A 67 5.49 -10.08 -9.35
CA PRO A 67 6.78 -10.77 -9.29
C PRO A 67 6.71 -12.29 -9.25
N VAL A 68 5.58 -12.87 -8.86
CA VAL A 68 5.37 -14.33 -8.89
C VAL A 68 5.53 -14.89 -10.31
N VAL A 69 5.12 -14.12 -11.32
CA VAL A 69 5.26 -14.47 -12.74
C VAL A 69 6.74 -14.59 -13.12
N TRP A 70 7.62 -13.83 -12.45
CA TRP A 70 9.07 -13.85 -12.72
C TRP A 70 9.83 -14.69 -11.72
N GLY A 71 9.17 -15.61 -11.03
CA GLY A 71 9.82 -16.59 -10.19
C GLY A 71 9.87 -16.30 -8.71
N ALA A 72 9.18 -15.27 -8.23
CA ALA A 72 9.01 -15.07 -6.79
C ALA A 72 8.22 -16.24 -6.23
N GLY A 73 8.67 -16.78 -5.10
CA GLY A 73 8.15 -18.03 -4.60
C GLY A 73 6.96 -17.89 -3.65
N PRO A 74 6.58 -19.03 -3.02
CA PRO A 74 5.37 -19.05 -2.18
C PRO A 74 5.45 -18.18 -0.92
N ILE A 75 6.64 -17.95 -0.38
CA ILE A 75 6.80 -17.08 0.80
C ILE A 75 6.44 -15.66 0.42
N TYR A 76 6.98 -15.15 -0.68
CA TYR A 76 6.65 -13.81 -1.18
C TYR A 76 5.16 -13.73 -1.50
N LEU A 77 4.61 -14.73 -2.20
CA LEU A 77 3.20 -14.75 -2.58
C LEU A 77 2.30 -14.67 -1.34
N SER A 78 2.62 -15.44 -0.30
CA SER A 78 1.84 -15.44 0.94
C SER A 78 1.89 -14.08 1.62
N CYS A 79 3.08 -13.50 1.74
CA CYS A 79 3.24 -12.17 2.35
C CYS A 79 2.50 -11.09 1.56
N ALA A 80 2.64 -11.08 0.24
CA ALA A 80 1.99 -10.10 -0.63
C ALA A 80 0.48 -10.23 -0.57
N ALA A 81 -0.03 -11.46 -0.61
CA ALA A 81 -1.48 -11.72 -0.57
C ALA A 81 -2.09 -11.30 0.77
N LEU A 82 -1.44 -11.66 1.88
CA LEU A 82 -1.93 -11.30 3.21
C LEU A 82 -1.90 -9.79 3.44
N GLY A 83 -0.79 -9.16 3.13
CA GLY A 83 -0.66 -7.71 3.29
C GLY A 83 -1.61 -6.94 2.38
N GLY A 84 -1.73 -7.40 1.13
CA GLY A 84 -2.64 -6.80 0.16
C GLY A 84 -4.09 -6.94 0.55
N ALA A 85 -4.51 -8.14 0.97
CA ALA A 85 -5.88 -8.38 1.41
C ALA A 85 -6.23 -7.53 2.62
N PHE A 86 -5.30 -7.42 3.58
CA PHE A 86 -5.51 -6.60 4.76
C PHE A 86 -5.67 -5.12 4.40
N PHE A 87 -4.84 -4.60 3.51
CA PHE A 87 -4.92 -3.20 3.10
C PHE A 87 -6.21 -2.94 2.31
N ILE A 88 -6.59 -3.83 1.40
CA ILE A 88 -7.85 -3.72 0.65
C ILE A 88 -9.02 -3.68 1.62
N TRP A 89 -9.04 -4.57 2.60
CA TRP A 89 -10.11 -4.63 3.60
C TRP A 89 -10.22 -3.33 4.39
N ARG A 90 -9.08 -2.80 4.85
CA ARG A 90 -9.06 -1.54 5.60
C ARG A 90 -9.46 -0.35 4.74
N ALA A 91 -8.98 -0.31 3.49
CA ALA A 91 -9.37 0.76 2.57
C ALA A 91 -10.86 0.71 2.26
N TRP A 92 -11.41 -0.48 2.10
CA TRP A 92 -12.85 -0.66 1.88
C TRP A 92 -13.66 -0.19 3.08
N LEU A 93 -13.25 -0.53 4.31
CA LEU A 93 -13.92 -0.05 5.52
C LEU A 93 -13.88 1.48 5.60
N LEU A 94 -12.80 2.09 5.15
CA LEU A 94 -12.69 3.55 5.10
C LEU A 94 -13.69 4.15 4.11
N THR A 95 -13.95 3.49 2.97
CA THR A 95 -14.97 3.96 2.03
C THR A 95 -16.37 3.89 2.63
N ARG A 96 -16.60 2.95 3.54
CA ARG A 96 -17.89 2.77 4.19
C ARG A 96 -18.11 3.77 5.33
N SER A 97 -17.05 4.13 6.03
CA SER A 97 -17.12 5.05 7.18
C SER A 97 -15.82 5.81 7.30
N GLN A 98 -15.85 7.10 7.02
CA GLN A 98 -14.69 7.98 7.03
C GLN A 98 -14.43 8.51 8.44
N THR A 99 -14.06 7.61 9.35
CA THR A 99 -13.72 7.98 10.73
C THR A 99 -12.21 8.08 10.90
N GLN A 100 -11.76 8.81 11.92
CA GLN A 100 -10.33 8.87 12.25
C GLN A 100 -9.78 7.47 12.55
N ARG A 101 -10.56 6.63 13.22
CA ARG A 101 -10.17 5.27 13.51
C ARG A 101 -9.90 4.45 12.24
N ASN A 102 -10.80 4.52 11.27
CA ASN A 102 -10.60 3.81 9.99
C ASN A 102 -9.44 4.39 9.20
N ALA A 103 -9.24 5.69 9.24
CA ALA A 103 -8.14 6.34 8.56
C ALA A 103 -6.79 5.90 9.11
N ILE A 104 -6.61 5.90 10.43
CA ILE A 104 -5.34 5.48 11.03
C ILE A 104 -5.11 3.98 10.82
N ARG A 105 -6.15 3.17 10.85
CA ARG A 105 -6.04 1.73 10.58
C ARG A 105 -5.67 1.46 9.13
N SER A 106 -6.20 2.22 8.18
CA SER A 106 -5.78 2.14 6.77
C SER A 106 -4.31 2.53 6.62
N PHE A 107 -3.86 3.58 7.31
CA PHE A 107 -2.45 3.97 7.33
C PHE A 107 -1.57 2.84 7.87
N LEU A 108 -1.93 2.26 9.01
CA LEU A 108 -1.18 1.15 9.60
C LEU A 108 -1.19 -0.09 8.70
N ALA A 109 -2.31 -0.34 8.02
CA ALA A 109 -2.39 -1.44 7.06
C ALA A 109 -1.45 -1.23 5.87
N SER A 110 -1.27 0.02 5.41
CA SER A 110 -0.31 0.32 4.34
C SER A 110 1.12 0.03 4.78
N LEU A 111 1.46 0.36 6.02
CA LEU A 111 2.78 0.02 6.58
C LEU A 111 2.95 -1.49 6.71
N ALA A 112 1.92 -2.20 7.17
CA ALA A 112 1.95 -3.65 7.27
C ALA A 112 2.16 -4.30 5.91
N GLN A 113 1.46 -3.82 4.88
CA GLN A 113 1.60 -4.33 3.53
C GLN A 113 3.03 -4.15 3.02
N LEU A 114 3.58 -2.95 3.13
CA LEU A 114 4.94 -2.67 2.67
C LEU A 114 5.96 -3.53 3.43
N SER A 115 5.80 -3.63 4.76
CA SER A 115 6.68 -4.44 5.59
C SER A 115 6.64 -5.91 5.18
N LEU A 116 5.45 -6.45 4.92
CA LEU A 116 5.29 -7.84 4.46
C LEU A 116 5.93 -8.06 3.08
N LEU A 117 5.80 -7.10 2.17
CA LEU A 117 6.45 -7.20 0.87
C LEU A 117 7.97 -7.26 1.01
N LEU A 118 8.54 -6.41 1.84
CA LEU A 118 9.98 -6.37 2.08
C LEU A 118 10.46 -7.64 2.78
N VAL A 119 9.78 -8.06 3.85
CA VAL A 119 10.13 -9.28 4.58
C VAL A 119 10.00 -10.49 3.68
N GLY A 120 8.92 -10.58 2.91
CA GLY A 120 8.71 -11.68 1.96
C GLY A 120 9.81 -11.76 0.93
N THR A 121 10.26 -10.63 0.40
CA THR A 121 11.37 -10.58 -0.56
C THR A 121 12.67 -11.07 0.07
N ILE A 122 12.99 -10.58 1.27
CA ILE A 122 14.24 -10.95 1.97
C ILE A 122 14.24 -12.42 2.35
N VAL A 123 13.16 -12.91 2.95
CA VAL A 123 13.06 -14.30 3.41
C VAL A 123 13.08 -15.25 2.23
N GLU A 124 12.35 -14.94 1.16
CA GLU A 124 12.35 -15.78 -0.04
C GLU A 124 13.74 -15.86 -0.66
N GLY A 125 14.43 -14.73 -0.75
CA GLY A 125 15.81 -14.70 -1.24
C GLY A 125 16.76 -15.52 -0.38
N ALA A 126 16.64 -15.41 0.94
CA ALA A 126 17.48 -16.17 1.87
C ALA A 126 17.22 -17.67 1.78
N VAL A 127 15.95 -18.08 1.68
CA VAL A 127 15.57 -19.49 1.59
C VAL A 127 16.05 -20.11 0.27
N ARG A 128 16.01 -19.35 -0.82
CA ARG A 128 16.41 -19.84 -2.15
C ARG A 128 17.91 -19.73 -2.40
N GLY A 129 18.65 -19.16 -1.46
CA GLY A 129 20.10 -19.01 -1.58
C GLY A 129 20.54 -17.86 -2.48
N SER A 130 19.62 -17.06 -2.98
CA SER A 130 19.91 -15.87 -3.78
C SER A 130 18.77 -14.87 -3.62
N LEU A 131 19.11 -13.59 -3.53
CA LEU A 131 18.10 -12.55 -3.54
C LEU A 131 17.44 -12.48 -4.90
N VAL A 132 16.19 -12.04 -4.93
CA VAL A 132 15.48 -11.80 -6.16
C VAL A 132 16.27 -10.79 -7.00
N GLN A 133 16.41 -11.06 -8.27
CA GLN A 133 17.11 -10.19 -9.19
C GLN A 133 16.30 -8.92 -9.43
N PHE A 134 16.83 -7.80 -9.02
CA PHE A 134 16.17 -6.50 -9.22
C PHE A 134 16.85 -5.65 -10.28
#